data_728ba67e12199dcb40ac8518199c40b4
#
_entry.id   728ba67e12199dcb40ac8518199c40b4
#
_cell.length_a   1.000
_cell.length_b   1.000
_cell.length_c   1.000
_cell.angle_alpha   90.00
_cell.angle_beta   90.00
_cell.angle_gamma   90.00
#
_symmetry.space_group_name_H-M   'P 1'
#
loop_
_entity.id
_entity.type
_entity.pdbx_description
1 polymer ?
#
loop_
_entity_poly.entity_id
_entity_poly.type
_entity_poly.pdbx_seq_one_letter_code
_entity_poly.pdbx_strand_id
1 'polypeptide(L)'
;MNSRPATVSSAATRLSGPPMFVPEILMPGVVLTALWPLLRVAGERETDAFLLAFLVTVALRLAIKADVLILSARSHFGPRAAVLATLAVGPGLLSFLMLNGDPTWCQRFLSGYSLLMAALFLLDLIDGKAHLARHSWPEVTAPHARRILCQVMVLNHLGMFLTNEVLIRQAGYGNWLIFLGYAPLISHLVVQSTLGILREWTARETR
;
A
#
# COMPACT_ATOMS: atom_id res chain seq x y z
N MET A 1 -1.71 26.10 -39.04
CA MET A 1 -0.88 25.00 -38.53
C MET A 1 -1.32 24.76 -37.06
N ASN A 2 -2.22 23.79 -36.85
CA ASN A 2 -2.77 23.44 -35.56
C ASN A 2 -1.95 22.28 -34.97
N SER A 3 -1.02 22.58 -34.08
CA SER A 3 -0.36 21.58 -33.24
C SER A 3 -1.29 21.17 -32.12
N ARG A 4 -1.91 20.01 -32.25
CA ARG A 4 -2.66 19.33 -31.20
C ARG A 4 -1.74 19.03 -30.03
N PRO A 5 -2.07 19.37 -28.78
CA PRO A 5 -1.41 18.79 -27.62
C PRO A 5 -1.98 17.37 -27.43
N ALA A 6 -1.36 16.41 -28.11
CA ALA A 6 -1.60 15.01 -27.84
C ALA A 6 -0.72 14.57 -26.67
N THR A 7 -1.27 13.73 -25.79
CA THR A 7 -0.59 12.78 -24.91
C THR A 7 -0.44 13.05 -23.40
N VAL A 8 -1.11 14.01 -22.81
CA VAL A 8 -1.22 14.00 -21.32
C VAL A 8 -2.37 13.08 -20.85
N SER A 9 -3.35 12.81 -21.71
CA SER A 9 -4.52 11.97 -21.40
C SER A 9 -4.22 10.48 -21.21
N SER A 10 -3.15 9.93 -21.82
CA SER A 10 -2.91 8.48 -21.78
C SER A 10 -2.24 7.98 -20.49
N ALA A 11 -1.50 8.85 -19.79
CA ALA A 11 -0.88 8.50 -18.51
C ALA A 11 -1.90 8.54 -17.36
N ALA A 12 -2.80 9.55 -17.37
CA ALA A 12 -3.88 9.64 -16.41
C ALA A 12 -4.88 8.48 -16.55
N THR A 13 -5.14 8.00 -17.78
CA THR A 13 -6.01 6.85 -18.03
C THR A 13 -5.39 5.53 -17.59
N ARG A 14 -4.07 5.44 -17.50
CA ARG A 14 -3.38 4.24 -16.97
C ARG A 14 -3.30 4.23 -15.45
N LEU A 15 -3.38 5.38 -14.79
CA LEU A 15 -3.51 5.48 -13.32
C LEU A 15 -4.94 5.22 -12.86
N SER A 16 -5.93 5.47 -13.71
CA SER A 16 -7.34 5.08 -13.53
C SER A 16 -7.66 3.71 -14.14
N GLY A 17 -6.63 2.87 -14.32
CA GLY A 17 -6.78 1.49 -14.76
C GLY A 17 -7.84 0.75 -13.94
N PRO A 18 -8.42 -0.34 -14.49
CA PRO A 18 -9.40 -1.14 -13.77
C PRO A 18 -8.86 -1.47 -12.38
N PRO A 19 -9.72 -1.58 -11.35
CA PRO A 19 -9.31 -1.80 -9.98
C PRO A 19 -8.22 -2.85 -9.96
N MET A 20 -7.08 -2.52 -9.35
CA MET A 20 -5.88 -3.37 -9.28
C MET A 20 -6.31 -4.83 -9.15
N PHE A 21 -6.00 -5.65 -10.13
CA PHE A 21 -6.52 -7.01 -10.21
C PHE A 21 -6.35 -7.68 -8.85
N VAL A 22 -7.42 -8.21 -8.29
CA VAL A 22 -7.40 -8.93 -7.00
C VAL A 22 -6.21 -9.92 -6.90
N PRO A 23 -5.80 -10.63 -7.98
CA PRO A 23 -4.59 -11.44 -8.02
C PRO A 23 -3.30 -10.72 -7.63
N GLU A 24 -3.08 -9.47 -8.06
CA GLU A 24 -1.87 -8.72 -7.73
C GLU A 24 -1.79 -8.35 -6.24
N ILE A 25 -2.95 -8.13 -5.63
CA ILE A 25 -3.06 -7.85 -4.20
C ILE A 25 -2.89 -9.13 -3.39
N LEU A 26 -3.42 -10.26 -3.87
CA LEU A 26 -3.40 -11.56 -3.20
C LEU A 26 -2.07 -12.29 -3.34
N MET A 27 -1.37 -12.13 -4.47
CA MET A 27 -0.16 -12.90 -4.80
C MET A 27 0.89 -12.88 -3.68
N PRO A 28 1.25 -11.73 -3.07
CA PRO A 28 2.20 -11.71 -1.96
C PRO A 28 1.71 -12.51 -0.75
N GLY A 29 0.41 -12.48 -0.46
CA GLY A 29 -0.20 -13.25 0.63
C GLY A 29 -0.15 -14.76 0.37
N VAL A 30 -0.50 -15.18 -0.85
CA VAL A 30 -0.47 -16.59 -1.26
C VAL A 30 0.97 -17.15 -1.20
N VAL A 31 1.93 -16.40 -1.77
CA VAL A 31 3.35 -16.79 -1.73
C VAL A 31 3.82 -16.93 -0.28
N LEU A 32 3.46 -15.98 0.58
CA LEU A 32 3.84 -16.00 1.98
C LEU A 32 3.25 -17.20 2.74
N THR A 33 1.96 -17.47 2.51
CA THR A 33 1.25 -18.60 3.15
C THR A 33 1.84 -19.95 2.74
N ALA A 34 2.38 -20.08 1.53
CA ALA A 34 3.07 -21.27 1.07
C ALA A 34 4.53 -21.33 1.57
N LEU A 35 5.25 -20.21 1.51
CA LEU A 35 6.67 -20.14 1.83
C LEU A 35 6.96 -20.37 3.32
N TRP A 36 6.15 -19.79 4.20
CA TRP A 36 6.34 -19.93 5.65
C TRP A 36 6.40 -21.38 6.14
N PRO A 37 5.39 -22.24 5.90
CA PRO A 37 5.45 -23.63 6.32
C PRO A 37 6.57 -24.41 5.64
N LEU A 38 6.92 -24.12 4.38
CA LEU A 38 8.04 -24.76 3.69
C LEU A 38 9.37 -24.48 4.40
N LEU A 39 9.63 -23.23 4.78
CA LEU A 39 10.83 -22.84 5.52
C LEU A 39 10.87 -23.52 6.90
N ARG A 40 9.74 -23.65 7.58
CA ARG A 40 9.64 -24.33 8.86
C ARG A 40 9.92 -25.84 8.75
N VAL A 41 9.42 -26.50 7.69
CA VAL A 41 9.69 -27.92 7.41
C VAL A 41 11.15 -28.14 7.02
N ALA A 42 11.79 -27.18 6.34
CA ALA A 42 13.21 -27.25 5.99
C ALA A 42 14.16 -27.13 7.21
N GLY A 43 13.63 -26.91 8.41
CA GLY A 43 14.42 -26.89 9.65
C GLY A 43 15.04 -25.53 9.97
N GLU A 44 14.64 -24.46 9.26
CA GLU A 44 15.09 -23.10 9.56
C GLU A 44 14.61 -22.66 10.94
N ARG A 45 15.45 -21.86 11.62
CA ARG A 45 15.05 -21.21 12.87
C ARG A 45 13.83 -20.34 12.61
N GLU A 46 12.96 -20.23 13.58
CA GLU A 46 11.71 -19.48 13.42
C GLU A 46 11.94 -18.01 13.03
N THR A 47 12.96 -17.38 13.62
CA THR A 47 13.35 -16.00 13.29
C THR A 47 13.89 -15.87 11.88
N ASP A 48 14.73 -16.80 11.43
CA ASP A 48 15.34 -16.76 10.09
C ASP A 48 14.29 -17.03 9.02
N ALA A 49 13.41 -18.01 9.24
CA ALA A 49 12.27 -18.30 8.38
C ALA A 49 11.32 -17.09 8.28
N PHE A 50 11.07 -16.38 9.40
CA PHE A 50 10.28 -15.17 9.43
C PHE A 50 10.91 -14.06 8.58
N LEU A 51 12.19 -13.77 8.82
CA LEU A 51 12.90 -12.71 8.10
C LEU A 51 12.93 -12.99 6.60
N LEU A 52 13.22 -14.22 6.20
CA LEU A 52 13.24 -14.60 4.79
C LEU A 52 11.85 -14.48 4.15
N ALA A 53 10.79 -14.98 4.80
CA ALA A 53 9.42 -14.87 4.31
C ALA A 53 8.97 -13.40 4.19
N PHE A 54 9.32 -12.57 5.18
CA PHE A 54 9.07 -11.14 5.16
C PHE A 54 9.78 -10.45 3.97
N LEU A 55 11.06 -10.69 3.80
CA LEU A 55 11.86 -10.11 2.71
C LEU A 55 11.32 -10.48 1.33
N VAL A 56 11.01 -11.76 1.11
CA VAL A 56 10.42 -12.22 -0.16
C VAL A 56 9.09 -11.51 -0.43
N THR A 57 8.24 -11.36 0.60
CA THR A 57 6.95 -10.69 0.47
C THR A 57 7.10 -9.21 0.12
N VAL A 58 8.02 -8.50 0.79
CA VAL A 58 8.30 -7.08 0.51
C VAL A 58 8.90 -6.92 -0.88
N ALA A 59 9.88 -7.75 -1.25
CA ALA A 59 10.49 -7.73 -2.57
C ALA A 59 9.46 -7.97 -3.68
N LEU A 60 8.56 -8.94 -3.50
CA LEU A 60 7.50 -9.22 -4.45
C LEU A 60 6.53 -8.03 -4.59
N ARG A 61 6.14 -7.40 -3.48
CA ARG A 61 5.29 -6.18 -3.51
C ARG A 61 5.97 -5.02 -4.22
N LEU A 62 7.25 -4.80 -3.97
CA LEU A 62 8.03 -3.77 -4.65
C LEU A 62 8.14 -4.08 -6.14
N ALA A 63 8.39 -5.33 -6.54
CA ALA A 63 8.46 -5.74 -7.93
C ALA A 63 7.13 -5.52 -8.67
N ILE A 64 5.99 -5.89 -8.07
CA ILE A 64 4.65 -5.67 -8.64
C ILE A 64 4.35 -4.17 -8.83
N LYS A 65 4.85 -3.31 -7.94
CA LYS A 65 4.62 -1.87 -7.98
C LYS A 65 5.77 -1.07 -8.60
N ALA A 66 6.81 -1.73 -9.07
CA ALA A 66 8.01 -1.06 -9.58
C ALA A 66 7.72 -0.05 -10.67
N ASP A 67 6.88 -0.41 -11.64
CA ASP A 67 6.51 0.49 -12.74
C ASP A 67 5.82 1.77 -12.25
N VAL A 68 4.89 1.63 -11.31
CA VAL A 68 4.16 2.78 -10.73
C VAL A 68 5.11 3.67 -9.93
N LEU A 69 5.98 3.06 -9.12
CA LEU A 69 6.97 3.78 -8.31
C LEU A 69 7.98 4.52 -9.19
N ILE A 70 8.50 3.87 -10.22
CA ILE A 70 9.46 4.47 -11.16
C ILE A 70 8.81 5.63 -11.93
N LEU A 71 7.59 5.45 -12.44
CA LEU A 71 6.87 6.50 -13.16
C LEU A 71 6.55 7.68 -12.24
N SER A 72 6.09 7.43 -11.02
CA SER A 72 5.79 8.48 -10.04
C SER A 72 7.06 9.23 -9.64
N ALA A 73 8.14 8.53 -9.30
CA ALA A 73 9.40 9.16 -8.94
C ALA A 73 9.99 9.96 -10.12
N ARG A 74 9.88 9.44 -11.35
CA ARG A 74 10.34 10.13 -12.55
C ARG A 74 9.60 11.44 -12.83
N SER A 75 8.30 11.48 -12.55
CA SER A 75 7.47 12.68 -12.75
C SER A 75 7.79 13.79 -11.75
N HIS A 76 8.20 13.44 -10.51
CA HIS A 76 8.45 14.43 -9.44
C HIS A 76 9.90 14.84 -9.31
N PHE A 77 10.84 13.92 -9.49
CA PHE A 77 12.26 14.14 -9.19
C PHE A 77 13.18 14.04 -10.42
N GLY A 78 12.61 13.78 -11.59
CA GLY A 78 13.37 13.54 -12.81
C GLY A 78 13.95 12.11 -12.90
N PRO A 79 14.42 11.70 -14.09
CA PRO A 79 14.75 10.30 -14.37
C PRO A 79 15.92 9.75 -13.53
N ARG A 80 16.94 10.57 -13.26
CA ARG A 80 18.12 10.12 -12.49
C ARG A 80 17.82 9.96 -11.01
N ALA A 81 17.11 10.92 -10.42
CA ALA A 81 16.73 10.87 -9.02
C ALA A 81 15.72 9.73 -8.73
N ALA A 82 14.82 9.44 -9.67
CA ALA A 82 13.89 8.32 -9.59
C ALA A 82 14.63 6.97 -9.52
N VAL A 83 15.59 6.75 -10.41
CA VAL A 83 16.39 5.52 -10.41
C VAL A 83 17.19 5.39 -9.11
N LEU A 84 17.84 6.46 -8.66
CA LEU A 84 18.61 6.47 -7.42
C LEU A 84 17.71 6.22 -6.20
N ALA A 85 16.53 6.85 -6.13
CA ALA A 85 15.58 6.64 -5.04
C ALA A 85 15.07 5.19 -5.01
N THR A 86 14.73 4.62 -6.17
CA THR A 86 14.27 3.22 -6.26
C THR A 86 15.37 2.23 -5.87
N LEU A 87 16.60 2.47 -6.33
CA LEU A 87 17.76 1.67 -5.98
C LEU A 87 18.19 1.83 -4.51
N ALA A 88 17.98 3.00 -3.91
CA ALA A 88 18.36 3.25 -2.52
C ALA A 88 17.31 2.71 -1.52
N VAL A 89 16.01 2.85 -1.82
CA VAL A 89 14.95 2.45 -0.89
C VAL A 89 14.91 0.93 -0.72
N GLY A 90 14.98 0.16 -1.80
CA GLY A 90 14.94 -1.31 -1.73
C GLY A 90 16.13 -1.88 -0.95
N PRO A 91 17.38 -1.69 -1.45
CA PRO A 91 18.57 -2.18 -0.75
C PRO A 91 18.78 -1.58 0.62
N GLY A 92 18.43 -0.29 0.82
CA GLY A 92 18.53 0.37 2.12
C GLY A 92 17.60 -0.26 3.17
N LEU A 93 16.34 -0.54 2.80
CA LEU A 93 15.40 -1.24 3.65
C LEU A 93 15.86 -2.67 3.93
N LEU A 94 16.32 -3.38 2.90
CA LEU A 94 16.85 -4.74 3.04
C LEU A 94 18.05 -4.77 3.99
N SER A 95 19.00 -3.86 3.81
CA SER A 95 20.20 -3.76 4.68
C SER A 95 19.81 -3.43 6.12
N PHE A 96 18.87 -2.49 6.32
CA PHE A 96 18.38 -2.14 7.64
C PHE A 96 17.72 -3.33 8.35
N LEU A 97 16.91 -4.11 7.63
CA LEU A 97 16.24 -5.29 8.17
C LEU A 97 17.24 -6.42 8.48
N MET A 98 18.25 -6.61 7.63
CA MET A 98 19.29 -7.62 7.84
C MET A 98 20.25 -7.26 8.98
N LEU A 99 20.59 -5.99 9.15
CA LEU A 99 21.52 -5.54 10.21
C LEU A 99 20.89 -5.63 11.60
N ASN A 100 19.58 -5.41 11.72
CA ASN A 100 18.93 -5.45 13.03
C ASN A 100 18.52 -6.85 13.47
N GLY A 101 18.32 -7.83 12.56
CA GLY A 101 18.06 -9.24 12.87
C GLY A 101 16.85 -9.54 13.78
N ASP A 102 16.15 -8.51 14.23
CA ASP A 102 15.01 -8.59 15.15
C ASP A 102 13.68 -8.54 14.38
N PRO A 103 12.91 -9.64 14.37
CA PRO A 103 11.60 -9.68 13.72
C PRO A 103 10.63 -8.57 14.19
N THR A 104 10.76 -8.12 15.43
CA THR A 104 9.90 -7.10 16.02
C THR A 104 10.02 -5.76 15.28
N TRP A 105 11.21 -5.40 14.81
CA TRP A 105 11.40 -4.21 14.01
C TRP A 105 10.71 -4.30 12.65
N CYS A 106 10.74 -5.48 12.01
CA CYS A 106 10.01 -5.71 10.76
C CYS A 106 8.51 -5.54 10.96
N GLN A 107 7.99 -6.06 12.06
CA GLN A 107 6.57 -5.94 12.41
C GLN A 107 6.20 -4.48 12.71
N ARG A 108 7.02 -3.75 13.47
CA ARG A 108 6.79 -2.34 13.81
C ARG A 108 6.94 -1.40 12.62
N PHE A 109 7.67 -1.79 11.58
CA PHE A 109 7.71 -1.03 10.33
C PHE A 109 6.31 -0.86 9.73
N LEU A 110 5.48 -1.92 9.77
CA LEU A 110 4.09 -1.84 9.31
C LEU A 110 3.25 -0.88 10.19
N SER A 111 3.47 -0.89 11.52
CA SER A 111 2.85 0.08 12.44
C SER A 111 3.22 1.51 12.06
N GLY A 112 4.51 1.78 11.88
CA GLY A 112 5.01 3.10 11.49
C GLY A 112 4.44 3.58 10.16
N TYR A 113 4.41 2.70 9.15
CA TYR A 113 3.80 2.99 7.86
C TYR A 113 2.31 3.33 7.99
N SER A 114 1.56 2.51 8.73
CA SER A 114 0.11 2.72 8.91
C SER A 114 -0.17 4.02 9.64
N LEU A 115 0.59 4.33 10.69
CA LEU A 115 0.45 5.58 11.43
C LEU A 115 0.80 6.81 10.58
N LEU A 116 1.87 6.73 9.80
CA LEU A 116 2.25 7.78 8.86
C LEU A 116 1.14 8.06 7.83
N MET A 117 0.58 7.01 7.23
CA MET A 117 -0.51 7.16 6.25
C MET A 117 -1.77 7.73 6.91
N ALA A 118 -2.13 7.28 8.11
CA ALA A 118 -3.23 7.87 8.87
C ALA A 118 -3.01 9.36 9.12
N ALA A 119 -1.81 9.76 9.53
CA ALA A 119 -1.45 11.15 9.78
C ALA A 119 -1.53 12.00 8.49
N LEU A 120 -1.03 11.49 7.36
CA LEU A 120 -1.09 12.18 6.08
C LEU A 120 -2.54 12.43 5.62
N PHE A 121 -3.42 11.42 5.70
CA PHE A 121 -4.83 11.60 5.38
C PHE A 121 -5.55 12.50 6.39
N LEU A 122 -5.16 12.48 7.66
CA LEU A 122 -5.70 13.39 8.67
C LEU A 122 -5.30 14.84 8.39
N LEU A 123 -4.06 15.10 8.02
CA LEU A 123 -3.60 16.43 7.62
C LEU A 123 -4.37 16.92 6.39
N ASP A 124 -4.59 16.05 5.42
CA ASP A 124 -5.39 16.35 4.22
C ASP A 124 -6.86 16.71 4.55
N LEU A 125 -7.40 16.11 5.62
CA LEU A 125 -8.72 16.46 6.16
C LEU A 125 -8.74 17.83 6.86
N ILE A 126 -7.69 18.13 7.64
CA ILE A 126 -7.57 19.39 8.38
C ILE A 126 -7.39 20.55 7.41
N ASP A 127 -6.56 20.40 6.39
CA ASP A 127 -6.34 21.40 5.34
C ASP A 127 -7.57 21.60 4.44
N GLY A 128 -8.52 20.68 4.46
CA GLY A 128 -9.77 20.73 3.70
C GLY A 128 -9.59 20.63 2.17
N LYS A 129 -8.37 20.45 1.69
CA LYS A 129 -8.04 20.45 0.25
C LYS A 129 -8.15 19.07 -0.40
N ALA A 130 -8.14 18.02 0.40
CA ALA A 130 -8.23 16.62 -0.01
C ALA A 130 -7.28 16.27 -1.19
N HIS A 131 -6.00 16.72 -1.11
CA HIS A 131 -5.02 16.53 -2.16
C HIS A 131 -4.67 15.06 -2.38
N LEU A 132 -4.48 14.31 -1.30
CA LEU A 132 -4.17 12.88 -1.37
C LEU A 132 -5.34 12.10 -1.98
N ALA A 133 -6.58 12.40 -1.55
CA ALA A 133 -7.75 11.76 -2.12
C ALA A 133 -7.93 12.12 -3.61
N ARG A 134 -7.67 13.37 -3.98
CA ARG A 134 -7.70 13.80 -5.39
C ARG A 134 -6.65 13.07 -6.25
N HIS A 135 -5.47 12.87 -5.70
CA HIS A 135 -4.40 12.18 -6.40
C HIS A 135 -4.66 10.67 -6.52
N SER A 136 -5.13 10.05 -5.43
CA SER A 136 -5.36 8.60 -5.36
C SER A 136 -6.64 8.17 -6.10
N TRP A 137 -7.67 9.02 -6.11
CA TRP A 137 -8.97 8.75 -6.74
C TRP A 137 -9.44 9.95 -7.56
N PRO A 138 -8.80 10.23 -8.71
CA PRO A 138 -9.12 11.38 -9.55
C PRO A 138 -10.55 11.36 -10.10
N GLU A 139 -11.16 10.18 -10.20
CA GLU A 139 -12.56 9.99 -10.63
C GLU A 139 -13.57 10.52 -9.61
N VAL A 140 -13.19 10.66 -8.34
CA VAL A 140 -14.06 11.23 -7.31
C VAL A 140 -13.94 12.75 -7.36
N THR A 141 -14.90 13.42 -8.00
CA THR A 141 -14.87 14.88 -8.21
C THR A 141 -15.50 15.66 -7.07
N ALA A 142 -16.55 15.11 -6.42
CA ALA A 142 -17.28 15.78 -5.36
C ALA A 142 -16.44 16.03 -4.11
N PRO A 143 -16.34 17.27 -3.60
CA PRO A 143 -15.50 17.59 -2.44
C PRO A 143 -15.87 16.82 -1.18
N HIS A 144 -17.17 16.64 -0.90
CA HIS A 144 -17.62 15.90 0.28
C HIS A 144 -17.28 14.40 0.19
N ALA A 145 -17.36 13.81 -1.01
CA ALA A 145 -16.98 12.40 -1.23
C ALA A 145 -15.49 12.18 -0.99
N ARG A 146 -14.62 13.11 -1.41
CA ARG A 146 -13.19 13.08 -1.10
C ARG A 146 -12.93 13.16 0.39
N ARG A 147 -13.69 14.01 1.10
CA ARG A 147 -13.58 14.11 2.55
C ARG A 147 -13.94 12.81 3.24
N ILE A 148 -15.01 12.15 2.82
CA ILE A 148 -15.39 10.83 3.32
C ILE A 148 -14.30 9.79 3.05
N LEU A 149 -13.72 9.76 1.85
CA LEU A 149 -12.59 8.87 1.53
C LEU A 149 -11.39 9.11 2.44
N CYS A 150 -11.01 10.37 2.69
CA CYS A 150 -9.94 10.68 3.63
C CYS A 150 -10.26 10.16 5.04
N GLN A 151 -11.50 10.34 5.53
CA GLN A 151 -11.93 9.83 6.83
C GLN A 151 -11.84 8.29 6.89
N VAL A 152 -12.33 7.61 5.86
CA VAL A 152 -12.26 6.15 5.77
C VAL A 152 -10.80 5.68 5.75
N MET A 153 -9.92 6.38 5.02
CA MET A 153 -8.49 6.03 4.98
C MET A 153 -7.80 6.25 6.33
N VAL A 154 -8.12 7.33 7.06
CA VAL A 154 -7.63 7.52 8.43
C VAL A 154 -8.05 6.35 9.31
N LEU A 155 -9.33 6.00 9.32
CA LEU A 155 -9.85 4.90 10.14
C LEU A 155 -9.27 3.54 9.73
N ASN A 156 -9.15 3.28 8.43
CA ASN A 156 -8.54 2.05 7.91
C ASN A 156 -7.09 1.91 8.38
N HIS A 157 -6.28 2.96 8.24
CA HIS A 157 -4.88 2.92 8.65
C HIS A 157 -4.70 2.86 10.19
N LEU A 158 -5.55 3.54 10.96
CA LEU A 158 -5.56 3.40 12.42
C LEU A 158 -5.99 1.98 12.83
N GLY A 159 -7.00 1.41 12.19
CA GLY A 159 -7.40 0.03 12.41
C GLY A 159 -6.28 -0.97 12.12
N MET A 160 -5.56 -0.77 10.99
CA MET A 160 -4.39 -1.58 10.64
C MET A 160 -3.25 -1.45 11.65
N PHE A 161 -2.98 -0.22 12.12
CA PHE A 161 -2.01 0.03 13.18
C PHE A 161 -2.37 -0.72 14.47
N LEU A 162 -3.59 -0.55 14.96
CA LEU A 162 -4.05 -1.20 16.18
C LEU A 162 -4.02 -2.72 16.07
N THR A 163 -4.52 -3.27 14.97
CA THR A 163 -4.48 -4.71 14.72
C THR A 163 -3.05 -5.23 14.70
N ASN A 164 -2.13 -4.51 14.03
CA ASN A 164 -0.72 -4.87 13.99
C ASN A 164 -0.09 -4.91 15.39
N GLU A 165 -0.32 -3.88 16.21
CA GLU A 165 0.21 -3.82 17.58
C GLU A 165 -0.34 -4.95 18.48
N VAL A 166 -1.62 -5.31 18.32
CA VAL A 166 -2.21 -6.46 19.02
C VAL A 166 -1.54 -7.77 18.57
N LEU A 167 -1.36 -7.97 17.26
CA LEU A 167 -0.75 -9.16 16.73
C LEU A 167 0.72 -9.31 17.13
N ILE A 168 1.48 -8.21 17.17
CA ILE A 168 2.87 -8.23 17.67
C ILE A 168 2.95 -8.78 19.10
N ARG A 169 1.97 -8.45 19.94
CA ARG A 169 1.98 -8.85 21.35
C ARG A 169 1.40 -10.23 21.63
N GLN A 170 0.44 -10.67 20.82
CA GLN A 170 -0.38 -11.84 21.11
C GLN A 170 -0.23 -12.98 20.12
N ALA A 171 0.22 -12.71 18.90
CA ALA A 171 0.31 -13.70 17.85
C ALA A 171 1.75 -14.16 17.63
N GLY A 172 1.91 -15.46 17.31
CA GLY A 172 3.18 -15.96 16.78
C GLY A 172 3.45 -15.41 15.38
N TYR A 173 4.70 -15.54 14.93
CA TYR A 173 5.16 -15.00 13.64
C TYR A 173 4.32 -15.47 12.45
N GLY A 174 3.87 -16.72 12.43
CA GLY A 174 3.04 -17.25 11.34
C GLY A 174 1.71 -16.51 11.20
N ASN A 175 1.00 -16.26 12.30
CA ASN A 175 -0.26 -15.52 12.29
C ASN A 175 -0.06 -14.07 11.87
N TRP A 176 1.02 -13.44 12.32
CA TRP A 176 1.37 -12.09 11.90
C TRP A 176 1.67 -12.03 10.39
N LEU A 177 2.41 -13.01 9.87
CA LEU A 177 2.70 -13.10 8.43
C LEU A 177 1.43 -13.26 7.59
N ILE A 178 0.45 -14.06 8.05
CA ILE A 178 -0.86 -14.15 7.40
C ILE A 178 -1.52 -12.78 7.36
N PHE A 179 -1.55 -12.07 8.47
CA PHE A 179 -2.06 -10.70 8.50
C PHE A 179 -1.34 -9.80 7.49
N LEU A 180 0.00 -9.78 7.49
CA LEU A 180 0.78 -9.00 6.53
C LEU A 180 0.40 -9.34 5.07
N GLY A 181 0.19 -10.62 4.78
CA GLY A 181 -0.18 -11.08 3.45
C GLY A 181 -1.53 -10.56 2.98
N TYR A 182 -2.54 -10.57 3.86
CA TYR A 182 -3.93 -10.25 3.51
C TYR A 182 -4.38 -8.84 3.88
N ALA A 183 -3.62 -8.11 4.69
CA ALA A 183 -3.94 -6.73 5.07
C ALA A 183 -4.23 -5.79 3.89
N PRO A 184 -3.46 -5.82 2.77
CA PRO A 184 -3.77 -4.99 1.61
C PRO A 184 -5.10 -5.33 0.95
N LEU A 185 -5.52 -6.61 0.98
CA LEU A 185 -6.83 -7.01 0.47
C LEU A 185 -7.96 -6.40 1.30
N ILE A 186 -7.83 -6.42 2.63
CA ILE A 186 -8.82 -5.82 3.53
C ILE A 186 -8.94 -4.32 3.23
N SER A 187 -7.81 -3.61 3.15
CA SER A 187 -7.80 -2.19 2.81
C SER A 187 -8.40 -1.93 1.43
N HIS A 188 -8.10 -2.77 0.44
CA HIS A 188 -8.69 -2.66 -0.89
C HIS A 188 -10.21 -2.82 -0.88
N LEU A 189 -10.72 -3.83 -0.18
CA LEU A 189 -12.16 -4.05 -0.04
C LEU A 189 -12.86 -2.88 0.65
N VAL A 190 -12.27 -2.32 1.70
CA VAL A 190 -12.81 -1.12 2.39
C VAL A 190 -12.91 0.06 1.42
N VAL A 191 -11.87 0.32 0.65
CA VAL A 191 -11.85 1.42 -0.34
C VAL A 191 -12.89 1.18 -1.45
N GLN A 192 -12.93 -0.01 -2.03
CA GLN A 192 -13.87 -0.32 -3.13
C GLN A 192 -15.33 -0.26 -2.66
N SER A 193 -15.64 -0.76 -1.47
CA SER A 193 -16.97 -0.65 -0.87
C SER A 193 -17.36 0.82 -0.67
N THR A 194 -16.45 1.64 -0.17
CA THR A 194 -16.68 3.07 0.02
C THR A 194 -16.93 3.77 -1.31
N LEU A 195 -16.11 3.50 -2.33
CA LEU A 195 -16.28 4.06 -3.66
C LEU A 195 -17.62 3.64 -4.29
N GLY A 196 -18.05 2.39 -4.11
CA GLY A 196 -19.36 1.90 -4.54
C GLY A 196 -20.50 2.70 -3.94
N ILE A 197 -20.50 2.87 -2.61
CA ILE A 197 -21.51 3.64 -1.88
C ILE A 197 -21.52 5.11 -2.35
N LEU A 198 -20.36 5.73 -2.51
CA LEU A 198 -20.26 7.13 -2.95
C LEU A 198 -20.79 7.33 -4.36
N ARG A 199 -20.53 6.39 -5.28
CA ARG A 199 -21.07 6.44 -6.66
C ARG A 199 -22.61 6.35 -6.68
N GLU A 200 -23.18 5.45 -5.90
CA GLU A 200 -24.63 5.34 -5.78
C GLU A 200 -25.26 6.60 -5.19
N TRP A 201 -24.59 7.21 -4.22
CA TRP A 201 -25.10 8.43 -3.57
C TRP A 201 -25.09 9.61 -4.55
N THR A 202 -23.97 9.84 -5.23
CA THR A 202 -23.90 10.92 -6.24
C THR A 202 -24.88 10.71 -7.40
N ALA A 203 -25.14 9.46 -7.82
CA ALA A 203 -26.12 9.17 -8.85
C ALA A 203 -27.59 9.45 -8.42
N ARG A 204 -27.89 9.43 -7.12
CA ARG A 204 -29.24 9.79 -6.60
C ARG A 204 -29.45 11.31 -6.51
N GLU A 205 -28.39 12.07 -6.20
CA GLU A 205 -28.47 13.54 -6.13
C GLU A 205 -28.65 14.20 -7.50
N THR A 206 -28.31 13.51 -8.59
CA THR A 206 -28.45 14.01 -9.98
C THR A 206 -29.76 13.64 -10.66
N ARG A 207 -30.65 12.90 -9.98
CA ARG A 207 -32.01 12.56 -10.45
C ARG A 207 -33.07 13.45 -9.80
#